data_ee4c99b604eb7199708c942a52281a59
#
_entry.id   ee4c99b604eb7199708c942a52281a59
#
_cell.length_a   1.000
_cell.length_b   1.000
_cell.length_c   1.000
_cell.angle_alpha   90.00
_cell.angle_beta   90.00
_cell.angle_gamma   90.00
#
_symmetry.space_group_name_H-M   'P 1'
#
loop_
_entity.id
_entity.type
_entity.pdbx_description
1 polymer ?
#
loop_
_entity_poly.entity_id
_entity_poly.type
_entity_poly.pdbx_seq_one_letter_code
_entity_poly.pdbx_strand_id
1 'polypeptide(L)'
;MKSILSAVSLWKKFNLNNPLGASEWGIEEKDGIRRSHVSYSGHEAEDGNVRIYARFYRPEGDGKKPVVLFLGDAGQAVDEEVLAYFAEKGYAVLMPDYSGKMDKDDERVFRTFYPPSISYGNFEKAQGLSSMCDLDADQTTWFEWTYVALYSIEYLKSRADVGNIGIVGVRTGGEIAWQAMLSPDVKCGVPINAAGWFSFAHIAKFGDNIAHNLSDDRHRYIAAVEAQSYAPYVKCPVLMLCALHDPKFDCDRAYDTYARIGNTDGNALAYSSESGGCIGPRGLTDMDLFLEKNLKDRQIYIPETLNVSAKETEKGLEVSVECDTEGILEEAGVYYAEADVKVKSAYREWRCLYKTDGRTVKNGKFTCEIEPYAGATAVFLFAYAKYINGFRVMSKIMSRRLSKPDLNAVRSRKIFTGKSLDCFTIAQHKEYAIGDIFLEREAVPKIYRGYGDIGGAYSLGGIRTYKISSPRYLPPENALLQFNVYSPETQEIKVSVEVANVEHKDQRYSCFVPVKGGGKWKRIILKAADFKGGEYGFPLENFSEGNALVFECAGEEKEFSVTNILWL
;
A
#
# COMPACT_ATOMS: atom_id res chain seq x y z
N MET A 1 29.96 14.32 -16.87
CA MET A 1 29.16 15.21 -16.00
C MET A 1 27.72 14.70 -16.07
N LYS A 2 27.14 14.35 -14.94
CA LYS A 2 25.74 13.88 -14.91
C LYS A 2 24.82 15.01 -15.38
N SER A 3 23.96 14.73 -16.35
CA SER A 3 23.22 15.76 -17.10
C SER A 3 21.72 15.76 -16.84
N ILE A 4 21.16 14.68 -16.27
CA ILE A 4 19.73 14.53 -16.07
C ILE A 4 19.39 15.01 -14.66
N LEU A 5 18.75 16.19 -14.58
CA LEU A 5 18.46 16.90 -13.33
C LEU A 5 16.97 17.15 -13.12
N SER A 6 16.08 16.53 -13.92
CA SER A 6 14.64 16.70 -13.77
C SER A 6 13.85 15.58 -14.46
N ALA A 7 12.61 15.38 -14.04
CA ALA A 7 11.65 14.49 -14.70
C ALA A 7 11.51 14.81 -16.20
N VAL A 8 11.44 16.10 -16.56
CA VAL A 8 11.32 16.52 -17.97
C VAL A 8 12.58 16.16 -18.77
N SER A 9 13.77 16.27 -18.17
CA SER A 9 15.03 15.92 -18.84
C SER A 9 15.13 14.42 -19.07
N LEU A 10 14.70 13.61 -18.10
CA LEU A 10 14.66 12.16 -18.25
C LEU A 10 13.58 11.74 -19.26
N TRP A 11 12.38 12.34 -19.20
CA TRP A 11 11.30 12.06 -20.13
C TRP A 11 11.69 12.25 -21.60
N LYS A 12 12.48 13.27 -21.90
CA LYS A 12 12.97 13.53 -23.27
C LYS A 12 13.97 12.50 -23.79
N LYS A 13 14.48 11.64 -22.95
CA LYS A 13 15.39 10.56 -23.34
C LYS A 13 14.67 9.33 -23.89
N PHE A 14 13.37 9.18 -23.59
CA PHE A 14 12.59 8.05 -24.11
C PHE A 14 12.40 8.18 -25.62
N ASN A 15 12.91 7.17 -26.35
CA ASN A 15 12.73 7.03 -27.79
C ASN A 15 11.90 5.76 -28.07
N LEU A 16 10.70 5.93 -28.57
CA LEU A 16 9.74 4.84 -28.82
C LEU A 16 9.66 4.47 -30.32
N ASN A 17 10.68 4.80 -31.11
CA ASN A 17 10.69 4.55 -32.56
C ASN A 17 11.09 3.12 -32.95
N ASN A 18 11.59 2.30 -32.02
CA ASN A 18 11.97 0.93 -32.31
C ASN A 18 10.72 0.11 -32.70
N PRO A 19 10.73 -0.61 -33.84
CA PRO A 19 9.61 -1.44 -34.26
C PRO A 19 9.28 -2.53 -33.24
N LEU A 20 8.00 -2.68 -32.93
CA LEU A 20 7.54 -3.62 -31.91
C LEU A 20 7.89 -5.08 -32.21
N GLY A 21 7.83 -5.51 -33.48
CA GLY A 21 8.07 -6.90 -33.83
C GLY A 21 7.25 -7.88 -32.99
N ALA A 22 6.01 -7.52 -32.69
CA ALA A 22 5.18 -8.21 -31.73
C ALA A 22 4.79 -9.61 -32.18
N SER A 23 4.80 -10.57 -31.26
CA SER A 23 4.31 -11.92 -31.43
C SER A 23 3.35 -12.30 -30.32
N GLU A 24 2.32 -13.10 -30.67
CA GLU A 24 1.30 -13.61 -29.77
C GLU A 24 1.19 -15.12 -29.94
N TRP A 25 1.22 -15.90 -28.84
CA TRP A 25 1.17 -17.36 -28.85
C TRP A 25 0.46 -17.92 -27.63
N GLY A 26 0.29 -19.29 -27.60
CA GLY A 26 -0.37 -19.96 -26.48
C GLY A 26 -1.79 -19.46 -26.27
N ILE A 27 -2.52 -19.23 -27.38
CA ILE A 27 -3.87 -18.66 -27.30
C ILE A 27 -4.82 -19.73 -26.80
N GLU A 28 -5.48 -19.41 -25.69
CA GLU A 28 -6.53 -20.23 -25.08
C GLU A 28 -7.80 -19.42 -24.91
N GLU A 29 -8.94 -20.04 -25.14
CA GLU A 29 -10.26 -19.48 -24.85
C GLU A 29 -10.86 -20.28 -23.69
N LYS A 30 -11.05 -19.60 -22.56
CA LYS A 30 -11.58 -20.20 -21.36
C LYS A 30 -12.46 -19.20 -20.60
N ASP A 31 -13.65 -19.65 -20.21
CA ASP A 31 -14.61 -18.86 -19.43
C ASP A 31 -14.98 -17.52 -20.09
N GLY A 32 -15.07 -17.48 -21.43
CA GLY A 32 -15.37 -16.27 -22.20
C GLY A 32 -14.21 -15.25 -22.25
N ILE A 33 -13.00 -15.70 -21.92
CA ILE A 33 -11.78 -14.88 -21.92
C ILE A 33 -10.74 -15.54 -22.83
N ARG A 34 -10.25 -14.80 -23.81
CA ARG A 34 -9.08 -15.15 -24.62
C ARG A 34 -7.83 -14.77 -23.84
N ARG A 35 -6.95 -15.74 -23.62
CA ARG A 35 -5.69 -15.64 -22.89
C ARG A 35 -4.54 -15.90 -23.83
N SER A 36 -3.49 -15.10 -23.75
CA SER A 36 -2.31 -15.29 -24.59
C SER A 36 -1.03 -14.83 -23.93
N HIS A 37 0.08 -15.36 -24.41
CA HIS A 37 1.41 -14.82 -24.17
C HIS A 37 1.75 -13.86 -25.30
N VAL A 38 2.43 -12.77 -24.97
CA VAL A 38 2.87 -11.81 -25.97
C VAL A 38 4.32 -11.42 -25.71
N SER A 39 5.06 -11.15 -26.79
CA SER A 39 6.36 -10.51 -26.69
C SER A 39 6.50 -9.43 -27.76
N TYR A 40 7.23 -8.38 -27.44
CA TYR A 40 7.49 -7.26 -28.33
C TYR A 40 8.83 -6.60 -27.96
N SER A 41 9.41 -5.88 -28.92
CA SER A 41 10.64 -5.13 -28.69
C SER A 41 10.38 -3.90 -27.84
N GLY A 42 11.31 -3.59 -26.98
CA GLY A 42 11.38 -2.39 -26.15
C GLY A 42 12.54 -1.49 -26.54
N HIS A 43 13.27 -0.98 -25.55
CA HIS A 43 14.43 -0.12 -25.73
C HIS A 43 15.49 -0.79 -26.63
N GLU A 44 16.02 -0.02 -27.59
CA GLU A 44 17.13 -0.41 -28.46
C GLU A 44 18.45 -0.09 -27.78
N ALA A 45 19.20 -1.11 -27.41
CA ALA A 45 20.51 -1.02 -26.81
C ALA A 45 21.62 -1.31 -27.87
N GLU A 46 22.90 -1.10 -27.50
CA GLU A 46 24.04 -1.31 -28.41
C GLU A 46 24.15 -2.75 -28.95
N ASP A 47 23.78 -3.73 -28.15
CA ASP A 47 23.91 -5.16 -28.44
C ASP A 47 22.58 -5.90 -28.67
N GLY A 48 21.49 -5.15 -28.82
CA GLY A 48 20.17 -5.70 -29.13
C GLY A 48 19.04 -4.95 -28.47
N ASN A 49 17.83 -5.42 -28.71
CA ASN A 49 16.62 -4.83 -28.14
C ASN A 49 16.26 -5.50 -26.82
N VAL A 50 15.73 -4.73 -25.87
CA VAL A 50 14.95 -5.30 -24.78
C VAL A 50 13.80 -6.09 -25.39
N ARG A 51 13.66 -7.34 -25.02
CA ARG A 51 12.53 -8.16 -25.42
C ARG A 51 11.55 -8.28 -24.27
N ILE A 52 10.45 -7.56 -24.39
CA ILE A 52 9.42 -7.50 -23.35
C ILE A 52 8.52 -8.72 -23.49
N TYR A 53 8.32 -9.41 -22.38
CA TYR A 53 7.31 -10.46 -22.22
C TYR A 53 6.13 -9.94 -21.42
N ALA A 54 4.90 -10.34 -21.79
CA ALA A 54 3.67 -10.03 -21.08
C ALA A 54 2.62 -11.12 -21.25
N ARG A 55 1.64 -11.13 -20.36
CA ARG A 55 0.38 -11.85 -20.56
C ARG A 55 -0.69 -10.85 -20.99
N PHE A 56 -1.53 -11.28 -21.94
CA PHE A 56 -2.65 -10.49 -22.42
C PHE A 56 -3.95 -11.30 -22.33
N TYR A 57 -4.90 -10.80 -21.54
CA TYR A 57 -6.23 -11.35 -21.40
C TYR A 57 -7.24 -10.38 -22.01
N ARG A 58 -8.22 -10.91 -22.73
CA ARG A 58 -9.24 -10.12 -23.39
C ARG A 58 -10.58 -10.85 -23.31
N PRO A 59 -11.65 -10.20 -22.83
CA PRO A 59 -13.00 -10.76 -22.92
C PRO A 59 -13.36 -11.02 -24.39
N GLU A 60 -14.03 -12.13 -24.66
CA GLU A 60 -14.57 -12.44 -25.97
C GLU A 60 -15.57 -11.39 -26.46
N GLY A 61 -15.92 -11.48 -27.72
CA GLY A 61 -16.86 -10.60 -28.41
C GLY A 61 -16.18 -9.53 -29.27
N ASP A 62 -16.97 -9.00 -30.19
CA ASP A 62 -16.51 -8.05 -31.20
C ASP A 62 -16.26 -6.65 -30.62
N GLY A 63 -15.49 -5.86 -31.36
CA GLY A 63 -15.22 -4.46 -31.07
C GLY A 63 -14.05 -4.23 -30.11
N LYS A 64 -13.73 -2.95 -29.94
CA LYS A 64 -12.64 -2.52 -29.08
C LYS A 64 -13.03 -2.65 -27.61
N LYS A 65 -12.14 -3.26 -26.83
CA LYS A 65 -12.30 -3.34 -25.36
C LYS A 65 -11.46 -2.26 -24.68
N PRO A 66 -11.98 -1.57 -23.65
CA PRO A 66 -11.13 -0.76 -22.80
C PRO A 66 -10.07 -1.65 -22.15
N VAL A 67 -8.86 -1.14 -21.96
CA VAL A 67 -7.74 -1.95 -21.49
C VAL A 67 -7.10 -1.37 -20.24
N VAL A 68 -6.69 -2.26 -19.35
CA VAL A 68 -5.85 -1.96 -18.18
C VAL A 68 -4.42 -2.45 -18.47
N LEU A 69 -3.47 -1.53 -18.45
CA LEU A 69 -2.06 -1.87 -18.32
C LEU A 69 -1.78 -2.04 -16.84
N PHE A 70 -1.55 -3.28 -16.40
CA PHE A 70 -1.28 -3.58 -14.99
C PHE A 70 0.23 -3.74 -14.76
N LEU A 71 0.78 -2.94 -13.84
CA LEU A 71 2.19 -2.96 -13.45
C LEU A 71 2.29 -3.48 -12.00
N GLY A 72 2.74 -4.72 -11.82
CA GLY A 72 2.92 -5.34 -10.52
C GLY A 72 4.09 -4.75 -9.73
N ASP A 73 4.37 -5.28 -8.54
CA ASP A 73 5.59 -4.93 -7.80
C ASP A 73 6.82 -5.60 -8.43
N ALA A 74 7.99 -4.98 -8.33
CA ALA A 74 9.22 -5.56 -8.88
C ALA A 74 9.57 -6.90 -8.20
N GLY A 75 10.13 -7.83 -8.99
CA GLY A 75 10.51 -9.14 -8.51
C GLY A 75 9.33 -10.12 -8.34
N GLN A 76 8.15 -9.75 -8.82
CA GLN A 76 6.99 -10.65 -8.87
C GLN A 76 6.74 -11.13 -10.30
N ALA A 77 6.34 -12.40 -10.42
CA ALA A 77 5.90 -12.94 -11.70
C ALA A 77 4.55 -12.36 -12.12
N VAL A 78 4.21 -12.51 -13.40
CA VAL A 78 2.88 -12.14 -13.91
C VAL A 78 1.80 -12.97 -13.21
N ASP A 79 0.79 -12.30 -12.67
CA ASP A 79 -0.28 -12.89 -11.85
C ASP A 79 -1.55 -13.11 -12.68
N GLU A 80 -1.92 -14.37 -12.87
CA GLU A 80 -3.10 -14.75 -13.68
C GLU A 80 -4.43 -14.41 -12.97
N GLU A 81 -4.47 -14.37 -11.64
CA GLU A 81 -5.68 -14.01 -10.89
C GLU A 81 -6.01 -12.52 -11.09
N VAL A 82 -4.99 -11.67 -11.08
CA VAL A 82 -5.15 -10.24 -11.38
C VAL A 82 -5.64 -10.02 -12.81
N LEU A 83 -5.07 -10.75 -13.77
CA LEU A 83 -5.51 -10.68 -15.17
C LEU A 83 -6.98 -11.13 -15.31
N ALA A 84 -7.36 -12.23 -14.67
CA ALA A 84 -8.73 -12.72 -14.65
C ALA A 84 -9.70 -11.71 -14.04
N TYR A 85 -9.34 -11.10 -12.90
CA TYR A 85 -10.15 -10.08 -12.22
C TYR A 85 -10.60 -8.94 -13.16
N PHE A 86 -9.67 -8.38 -13.94
CA PHE A 86 -10.00 -7.31 -14.88
C PHE A 86 -10.76 -7.83 -16.11
N ALA A 87 -10.38 -9.01 -16.63
CA ALA A 87 -11.03 -9.58 -17.79
C ALA A 87 -12.49 -9.95 -17.52
N GLU A 88 -12.81 -10.52 -16.37
CA GLU A 88 -14.18 -10.81 -15.91
C GLU A 88 -15.05 -9.55 -15.79
N LYS A 89 -14.43 -8.40 -15.49
CA LYS A 89 -15.09 -7.10 -15.47
C LYS A 89 -15.24 -6.44 -16.85
N GLY A 90 -14.81 -7.12 -17.91
CA GLY A 90 -14.97 -6.67 -19.28
C GLY A 90 -13.86 -5.74 -19.80
N TYR A 91 -12.71 -5.71 -19.15
CA TYR A 91 -11.51 -5.04 -19.63
C TYR A 91 -10.59 -6.03 -20.37
N ALA A 92 -9.96 -5.61 -21.45
CA ALA A 92 -8.71 -6.25 -21.81
C ALA A 92 -7.65 -5.88 -20.75
N VAL A 93 -6.68 -6.73 -20.53
CA VAL A 93 -5.61 -6.46 -19.57
C VAL A 93 -4.28 -6.96 -20.10
N LEU A 94 -3.27 -6.11 -20.02
CA LEU A 94 -1.88 -6.44 -20.32
C LEU A 94 -1.06 -6.32 -19.05
N MET A 95 -0.33 -7.36 -18.70
CA MET A 95 0.61 -7.34 -17.59
C MET A 95 2.01 -7.72 -18.09
N PRO A 96 2.91 -6.74 -18.32
CA PRO A 96 4.29 -7.00 -18.67
C PRO A 96 5.10 -7.45 -17.47
N ASP A 97 6.01 -8.38 -17.67
CA ASP A 97 7.08 -8.68 -16.73
C ASP A 97 8.22 -7.67 -16.92
N TYR A 98 8.10 -6.50 -16.31
CA TYR A 98 9.13 -5.47 -16.44
C TYR A 98 10.40 -5.74 -15.62
N SER A 99 10.32 -6.57 -14.59
CA SER A 99 11.46 -6.89 -13.72
C SER A 99 12.30 -8.09 -14.21
N GLY A 100 11.85 -8.81 -15.22
CA GLY A 100 12.53 -9.98 -15.73
C GLY A 100 12.43 -11.20 -14.83
N LYS A 101 11.40 -11.26 -13.97
CA LYS A 101 11.14 -12.38 -13.07
C LYS A 101 10.60 -13.58 -13.84
N MET A 102 11.25 -14.72 -13.74
CA MET A 102 10.73 -15.96 -14.32
C MET A 102 9.55 -16.48 -13.52
N ASP A 103 8.49 -16.85 -14.25
CA ASP A 103 7.30 -17.48 -13.66
C ASP A 103 7.54 -18.95 -13.28
N LYS A 104 8.40 -19.66 -14.03
CA LYS A 104 8.73 -21.09 -13.78
C LYS A 104 10.16 -21.40 -14.15
N ASP A 105 10.65 -22.49 -13.59
CA ASP A 105 11.94 -23.04 -13.89
C ASP A 105 12.21 -23.10 -15.41
N ASP A 106 13.08 -22.18 -15.84
CA ASP A 106 13.94 -22.35 -16.99
C ASP A 106 13.50 -21.88 -18.40
N GLU A 107 12.43 -21.13 -18.60
CA GLU A 107 12.19 -20.71 -19.98
C GLU A 107 12.40 -19.21 -20.21
N ARG A 108 13.51 -18.84 -20.84
CA ARG A 108 13.82 -17.48 -21.32
C ARG A 108 12.70 -16.83 -22.14
N VAL A 109 11.74 -17.64 -22.60
CA VAL A 109 10.58 -17.21 -23.39
C VAL A 109 9.54 -16.48 -22.54
N PHE A 110 9.41 -16.82 -21.25
CA PHE A 110 8.38 -16.32 -20.35
C PHE A 110 8.86 -15.21 -19.42
N ARG A 111 9.90 -14.50 -19.79
CA ARG A 111 10.39 -13.33 -19.07
C ARG A 111 10.89 -12.25 -20.00
N THR A 112 10.90 -11.02 -19.52
CA THR A 112 11.57 -9.91 -20.20
C THR A 112 13.08 -10.11 -20.16
N PHE A 113 13.73 -9.90 -21.29
CA PHE A 113 15.17 -10.01 -21.44
C PHE A 113 15.79 -8.64 -21.69
N TYR A 114 16.78 -8.29 -20.87
CA TYR A 114 17.56 -7.09 -21.01
C TYR A 114 18.94 -7.43 -21.57
N PRO A 115 19.38 -6.73 -22.66
CA PRO A 115 20.71 -6.91 -23.21
C PRO A 115 21.81 -6.58 -22.21
N PRO A 116 22.99 -7.22 -22.28
CA PRO A 116 24.08 -6.97 -21.34
C PRO A 116 24.56 -5.52 -21.28
N SER A 117 24.48 -4.76 -22.40
CA SER A 117 24.90 -3.35 -22.47
C SER A 117 24.10 -2.41 -21.58
N ILE A 118 22.88 -2.80 -21.17
CA ILE A 118 22.01 -2.03 -20.28
C ILE A 118 21.78 -2.70 -18.92
N SER A 119 22.65 -3.63 -18.55
CA SER A 119 22.56 -4.32 -17.27
C SER A 119 23.11 -3.43 -16.15
N TYR A 120 22.26 -2.61 -15.55
CA TYR A 120 22.62 -1.70 -14.45
C TYR A 120 22.53 -2.34 -13.06
N GLY A 121 22.33 -3.64 -12.99
CA GLY A 121 22.20 -4.38 -11.75
C GLY A 121 21.09 -5.43 -11.78
N ASN A 122 20.40 -5.61 -10.66
CA ASN A 122 19.36 -6.62 -10.55
C ASN A 122 17.99 -6.02 -10.93
N PHE A 123 17.45 -6.44 -12.07
CA PHE A 123 16.12 -6.02 -12.54
C PHE A 123 14.95 -6.65 -11.78
N GLU A 124 15.17 -7.68 -10.98
CA GLU A 124 14.12 -8.30 -10.16
C GLU A 124 13.78 -7.51 -8.88
N LYS A 125 14.59 -6.54 -8.51
CA LYS A 125 14.39 -5.75 -7.29
C LYS A 125 14.47 -4.27 -7.60
N ALA A 126 13.60 -3.50 -6.93
CA ALA A 126 13.80 -2.07 -6.87
C ALA A 126 15.18 -1.77 -6.29
N GLN A 127 16.01 -1.07 -7.05
CA GLN A 127 17.33 -0.69 -6.60
C GLN A 127 17.19 0.31 -5.44
N GLY A 128 17.96 0.10 -4.40
CA GLY A 128 18.04 1.05 -3.28
C GLY A 128 18.58 2.40 -3.74
N LEU A 129 18.31 3.46 -2.97
CA LEU A 129 18.74 4.83 -3.28
C LEU A 129 20.23 4.95 -3.58
N SER A 130 21.06 4.19 -2.88
CA SER A 130 22.51 4.19 -3.06
C SER A 130 22.97 3.64 -4.40
N SER A 131 22.25 2.69 -4.99
CA SER A 131 22.64 2.06 -6.25
C SER A 131 22.28 2.88 -7.50
N MET A 132 21.45 3.92 -7.35
CA MET A 132 21.08 4.81 -8.45
C MET A 132 22.00 6.03 -8.57
N CYS A 133 22.83 6.24 -7.61
CA CYS A 133 23.48 7.50 -7.36
C CYS A 133 24.79 7.66 -8.09
N ASP A 134 25.44 6.57 -8.45
CA ASP A 134 26.72 6.58 -9.15
C ASP A 134 26.56 6.83 -10.65
N LEU A 135 25.37 6.58 -11.21
CA LEU A 135 25.05 6.69 -12.61
C LEU A 135 24.09 7.85 -12.91
N ASP A 136 23.92 8.24 -14.16
CA ASP A 136 22.88 9.19 -14.55
C ASP A 136 21.49 8.51 -14.53
N ALA A 137 20.40 9.26 -14.45
CA ALA A 137 19.05 8.72 -14.29
C ALA A 137 18.60 7.83 -15.46
N ASP A 138 19.13 8.05 -16.66
CA ASP A 138 18.90 7.21 -17.84
C ASP A 138 19.73 5.90 -17.83
N GLN A 139 20.56 5.70 -16.82
CA GLN A 139 21.36 4.50 -16.59
C GLN A 139 20.91 3.80 -15.31
N THR A 140 19.60 3.63 -15.14
CA THR A 140 19.00 3.02 -13.95
C THR A 140 17.96 1.98 -14.34
N THR A 141 17.66 1.05 -13.43
CA THR A 141 16.53 0.10 -13.61
C THR A 141 15.20 0.82 -13.77
N TRP A 142 15.01 1.95 -13.11
CA TRP A 142 13.78 2.77 -13.21
C TRP A 142 13.54 3.29 -14.63
N PHE A 143 14.58 3.69 -15.31
CA PHE A 143 14.48 4.13 -16.69
C PHE A 143 14.06 2.99 -17.62
N GLU A 144 14.70 1.83 -17.49
CA GLU A 144 14.36 0.65 -18.28
C GLU A 144 12.94 0.11 -17.99
N TRP A 145 12.55 0.07 -16.72
CA TRP A 145 11.20 -0.33 -16.34
C TRP A 145 10.14 0.62 -16.91
N THR A 146 10.43 1.92 -16.93
CA THR A 146 9.53 2.90 -17.54
C THR A 146 9.46 2.70 -19.06
N TYR A 147 10.58 2.37 -19.73
CA TYR A 147 10.56 1.99 -21.13
C TYR A 147 9.62 0.80 -21.39
N VAL A 148 9.67 -0.23 -20.55
CA VAL A 148 8.75 -1.37 -20.67
C VAL A 148 7.30 -0.94 -20.60
N ALA A 149 6.95 -0.06 -19.67
CA ALA A 149 5.59 0.47 -19.55
C ALA A 149 5.19 1.28 -20.80
N LEU A 150 6.07 2.13 -21.30
CA LEU A 150 5.81 2.97 -22.49
C LEU A 150 5.67 2.10 -23.76
N TYR A 151 6.54 1.13 -23.98
CA TYR A 151 6.41 0.18 -25.10
C TYR A 151 5.17 -0.70 -24.96
N SER A 152 4.73 -1.02 -23.74
CA SER A 152 3.46 -1.69 -23.52
C SER A 152 2.27 -0.84 -23.98
N ILE A 153 2.32 0.48 -23.76
CA ILE A 153 1.32 1.41 -24.30
C ILE A 153 1.35 1.40 -25.83
N GLU A 154 2.54 1.48 -26.45
CA GLU A 154 2.67 1.42 -27.92
C GLU A 154 2.15 0.09 -28.49
N TYR A 155 2.43 -1.05 -27.82
CA TYR A 155 1.87 -2.33 -28.19
C TYR A 155 0.33 -2.32 -28.16
N LEU A 156 -0.26 -1.82 -27.08
CA LEU A 156 -1.72 -1.72 -26.94
C LEU A 156 -2.33 -0.82 -28.03
N LYS A 157 -1.71 0.31 -28.36
CA LYS A 157 -2.13 1.20 -29.44
C LYS A 157 -2.08 0.54 -30.82
N SER A 158 -1.13 -0.36 -31.05
CA SER A 158 -0.99 -1.07 -32.33
C SER A 158 -2.10 -2.08 -32.57
N ARG A 159 -2.87 -2.44 -31.58
CA ARG A 159 -3.95 -3.43 -31.64
C ARG A 159 -5.26 -2.79 -32.08
N ALA A 160 -5.90 -3.42 -33.08
CA ALA A 160 -7.21 -2.96 -33.60
C ALA A 160 -8.38 -3.22 -32.61
N ASP A 161 -8.20 -4.15 -31.68
CA ASP A 161 -9.20 -4.63 -30.72
C ASP A 161 -9.13 -3.96 -29.34
N VAL A 162 -8.25 -2.94 -29.18
CA VAL A 162 -8.04 -2.16 -27.94
C VAL A 162 -8.65 -0.77 -28.06
N GLY A 163 -9.31 -0.32 -27.00
CA GLY A 163 -9.90 1.00 -26.83
C GLY A 163 -9.10 1.91 -25.88
N ASN A 164 -9.81 2.57 -24.97
CA ASN A 164 -9.20 3.45 -23.95
C ASN A 164 -8.22 2.69 -23.06
N ILE A 165 -7.04 3.30 -22.81
CA ILE A 165 -5.97 2.71 -21.99
C ILE A 165 -5.96 3.36 -20.61
N GLY A 166 -6.07 2.56 -19.56
CA GLY A 166 -5.79 2.97 -18.19
C GLY A 166 -4.58 2.24 -17.62
N ILE A 167 -3.93 2.82 -16.62
CA ILE A 167 -2.80 2.19 -15.93
C ILE A 167 -3.18 1.93 -14.48
N VAL A 168 -2.95 0.71 -14.01
CA VAL A 168 -2.99 0.35 -12.59
C VAL A 168 -1.62 -0.15 -12.20
N GLY A 169 -1.01 0.47 -11.19
CA GLY A 169 0.33 0.08 -10.76
C GLY A 169 0.44 -0.07 -9.25
N VAL A 170 1.19 -1.08 -8.79
CA VAL A 170 1.32 -1.43 -7.38
C VAL A 170 2.76 -1.24 -6.93
N ARG A 171 2.98 -0.47 -5.85
CA ARG A 171 4.30 -0.16 -5.31
C ARG A 171 5.28 0.26 -6.40
N THR A 172 6.32 -0.53 -6.72
CA THR A 172 7.27 -0.22 -7.81
C THR A 172 6.56 0.04 -9.13
N GLY A 173 5.58 -0.81 -9.50
CA GLY A 173 4.77 -0.61 -10.69
C GLY A 173 3.92 0.67 -10.62
N GLY A 174 3.47 1.06 -9.44
CA GLY A 174 2.79 2.33 -9.20
C GLY A 174 3.71 3.54 -9.39
N GLU A 175 4.96 3.45 -8.97
CA GLU A 175 5.97 4.50 -9.21
C GLU A 175 6.27 4.67 -10.72
N ILE A 176 6.36 3.55 -11.44
CA ILE A 176 6.50 3.55 -12.91
C ILE A 176 5.24 4.13 -13.57
N ALA A 177 4.05 3.81 -13.04
CA ALA A 177 2.79 4.34 -13.54
C ALA A 177 2.76 5.88 -13.54
N TRP A 178 3.32 6.55 -12.53
CA TRP A 178 3.44 8.01 -12.51
C TRP A 178 4.21 8.56 -13.70
N GLN A 179 5.27 7.89 -14.11
CA GLN A 179 6.04 8.27 -15.29
C GLN A 179 5.24 7.97 -16.57
N ALA A 180 4.66 6.78 -16.68
CA ALA A 180 3.92 6.34 -17.86
C ALA A 180 2.64 7.15 -18.11
N MET A 181 2.01 7.70 -17.06
CA MET A 181 0.85 8.61 -17.17
C MET A 181 1.16 9.95 -17.87
N LEU A 182 2.42 10.27 -18.15
CA LEU A 182 2.76 11.40 -19.00
C LEU A 182 2.45 11.13 -20.48
N SER A 183 2.24 9.88 -20.87
CA SER A 183 1.77 9.54 -22.22
C SER A 183 0.36 10.10 -22.44
N PRO A 184 0.12 10.82 -23.56
CA PRO A 184 -1.21 11.37 -23.88
C PRO A 184 -2.24 10.29 -24.23
N ASP A 185 -1.81 9.06 -24.45
CA ASP A 185 -2.67 7.92 -24.77
C ASP A 185 -3.32 7.28 -23.51
N VAL A 186 -2.83 7.63 -22.33
CA VAL A 186 -3.36 7.16 -21.06
C VAL A 186 -4.54 8.01 -20.62
N LYS A 187 -5.69 7.37 -20.42
CA LYS A 187 -6.95 8.04 -20.04
C LYS A 187 -7.11 8.22 -18.55
N CYS A 188 -6.52 7.33 -17.73
CA CYS A 188 -6.54 7.44 -16.27
C CYS A 188 -5.46 6.56 -15.64
N GLY A 189 -5.11 6.85 -14.38
CA GLY A 189 -4.16 6.04 -13.63
C GLY A 189 -4.57 5.77 -12.21
N VAL A 190 -4.18 4.59 -11.71
CA VAL A 190 -4.42 4.15 -10.34
C VAL A 190 -3.11 3.66 -9.73
N PRO A 191 -2.26 4.56 -9.19
CA PRO A 191 -1.11 4.18 -8.39
C PRO A 191 -1.58 3.69 -7.01
N ILE A 192 -1.13 2.48 -6.63
CA ILE A 192 -1.45 1.81 -5.37
C ILE A 192 -0.19 1.71 -4.53
N ASN A 193 -0.18 2.27 -3.32
CA ASN A 193 0.97 2.34 -2.43
C ASN A 193 2.23 2.89 -3.13
N ALA A 194 2.05 3.94 -3.90
CA ALA A 194 3.10 4.57 -4.71
C ALA A 194 2.89 6.08 -4.79
N ALA A 195 3.81 6.85 -4.27
CA ALA A 195 3.77 8.31 -4.24
C ALA A 195 5.16 8.96 -4.22
N GLY A 196 6.22 8.21 -4.46
CA GLY A 196 7.60 8.67 -4.33
C GLY A 196 8.07 8.78 -2.88
N TRP A 197 8.93 9.76 -2.62
CA TRP A 197 9.48 10.06 -1.30
C TRP A 197 10.45 9.02 -0.73
N PHE A 198 10.98 8.10 -1.55
CA PHE A 198 11.97 7.10 -1.11
C PHE A 198 13.22 7.73 -0.51
N SER A 199 13.64 8.88 -1.03
CA SER A 199 14.76 9.66 -0.48
C SER A 199 14.55 10.07 0.97
N PHE A 200 13.31 10.08 1.44
CA PHE A 200 12.88 10.41 2.79
C PHE A 200 12.42 9.20 3.60
N ALA A 201 12.68 7.97 3.15
CA ALA A 201 12.13 6.75 3.77
C ALA A 201 12.45 6.62 5.26
N HIS A 202 13.59 7.17 5.70
CA HIS A 202 14.01 7.15 7.11
C HIS A 202 13.71 8.44 7.88
N ILE A 203 13.01 9.39 7.26
CA ILE A 203 12.71 10.70 7.84
C ILE A 203 11.20 10.79 8.06
N ALA A 204 10.76 10.81 9.31
CA ALA A 204 9.34 10.99 9.63
C ALA A 204 8.88 12.39 9.19
N LYS A 205 7.79 12.47 8.40
CA LYS A 205 7.26 13.75 7.87
C LYS A 205 6.96 14.77 8.97
N PHE A 206 6.42 14.31 10.07
CA PHE A 206 5.96 15.16 11.18
C PHE A 206 6.97 15.25 12.34
N GLY A 207 8.10 14.54 12.22
CA GLY A 207 9.20 14.60 13.19
C GLY A 207 9.85 15.97 13.28
N ASP A 208 10.77 16.13 14.22
CA ASP A 208 11.55 17.35 14.31
C ASP A 208 12.44 17.46 13.07
N ASN A 209 12.35 18.61 12.41
CA ASN A 209 13.16 18.91 11.24
C ASN A 209 14.61 19.21 11.67
N ILE A 210 15.35 18.16 11.98
CA ILE A 210 16.80 18.26 11.91
C ILE A 210 17.09 18.39 10.42
N ALA A 211 17.82 19.42 10.01
CA ALA A 211 18.22 19.63 8.63
C ALA A 211 18.96 18.38 8.12
N HIS A 212 18.25 17.52 7.43
CA HIS A 212 18.84 16.35 6.80
C HIS A 212 19.49 16.82 5.50
N ASN A 213 20.79 16.86 5.47
CA ASN A 213 21.53 17.06 4.23
C ASN A 213 21.35 15.80 3.38
N LEU A 214 20.43 15.85 2.44
CA LEU A 214 20.35 14.84 1.40
C LEU A 214 21.61 14.94 0.54
N SER A 215 22.19 13.80 0.17
CA SER A 215 23.30 13.77 -0.77
C SER A 215 22.86 14.28 -2.17
N ASP A 216 23.81 14.74 -2.97
CA ASP A 216 23.54 15.15 -4.36
C ASP A 216 22.84 14.06 -5.17
N ASP A 217 23.14 12.83 -4.86
CA ASP A 217 22.56 11.68 -5.50
C ASP A 217 21.08 11.54 -5.18
N ARG A 218 20.69 11.70 -3.91
CA ARG A 218 19.29 11.71 -3.51
C ARG A 218 18.53 12.87 -4.16
N HIS A 219 19.14 14.05 -4.25
CA HIS A 219 18.53 15.18 -4.96
C HIS A 219 18.29 14.87 -6.44
N ARG A 220 19.24 14.23 -7.13
CA ARG A 220 19.06 13.80 -8.52
C ARG A 220 17.97 12.75 -8.66
N TYR A 221 17.92 11.78 -7.76
CA TYR A 221 16.88 10.76 -7.75
C TYR A 221 15.49 11.38 -7.56
N ILE A 222 15.32 12.27 -6.59
CA ILE A 222 14.06 13.01 -6.39
C ILE A 222 13.67 13.74 -7.68
N ALA A 223 14.59 14.46 -8.28
CA ALA A 223 14.30 15.33 -9.40
C ALA A 223 13.97 14.58 -10.70
N ALA A 224 14.58 13.41 -10.91
CA ALA A 224 14.50 12.70 -12.17
C ALA A 224 13.64 11.42 -12.15
N VAL A 225 13.45 10.78 -11.00
CA VAL A 225 12.83 9.45 -10.91
C VAL A 225 11.58 9.42 -10.04
N GLU A 226 11.57 10.08 -8.88
CA GLU A 226 10.49 9.93 -7.92
C GLU A 226 9.15 10.52 -8.40
N ALA A 227 8.04 9.85 -8.06
CA ALA A 227 6.67 10.15 -8.48
C ALA A 227 6.26 11.61 -8.26
N GLN A 228 6.63 12.21 -7.11
CA GLN A 228 6.26 13.61 -6.81
C GLN A 228 6.85 14.63 -7.79
N SER A 229 7.87 14.25 -8.57
CA SER A 229 8.45 15.09 -9.61
C SER A 229 7.73 14.95 -10.95
N TYR A 230 6.98 13.87 -11.16
CA TYR A 230 6.15 13.63 -12.34
C TYR A 230 4.71 14.13 -12.18
N ALA A 231 4.17 14.08 -10.98
CA ALA A 231 2.78 14.45 -10.68
C ALA A 231 2.35 15.81 -11.32
N PRO A 232 3.18 16.89 -11.33
CA PRO A 232 2.79 18.16 -11.95
C PRO A 232 2.54 18.10 -13.48
N TYR A 233 3.04 17.05 -14.12
CA TYR A 233 2.92 16.89 -15.58
C TYR A 233 1.82 15.90 -15.99
N VAL A 234 1.24 15.17 -15.04
CA VAL A 234 0.13 14.24 -15.29
C VAL A 234 -1.13 15.03 -15.66
N LYS A 235 -1.75 14.63 -16.78
CA LYS A 235 -2.94 15.32 -17.33
C LYS A 235 -4.21 14.47 -17.27
N CYS A 236 -4.08 13.17 -17.09
CA CYS A 236 -5.23 12.27 -16.94
C CYS A 236 -5.72 12.25 -15.48
N PRO A 237 -6.98 11.90 -15.22
CA PRO A 237 -7.48 11.64 -13.87
C PRO A 237 -6.66 10.56 -13.13
N VAL A 238 -6.46 10.76 -11.83
CA VAL A 238 -5.68 9.86 -10.97
C VAL A 238 -6.49 9.48 -9.73
N LEU A 239 -6.61 8.18 -9.46
CA LEU A 239 -7.06 7.65 -8.18
C LEU A 239 -5.86 7.11 -7.41
N MET A 240 -5.44 7.77 -6.34
CA MET A 240 -4.42 7.23 -5.44
C MET A 240 -5.06 6.35 -4.37
N LEU A 241 -4.65 5.08 -4.33
CA LEU A 241 -5.05 4.12 -3.30
C LEU A 241 -3.87 3.82 -2.38
N CYS A 242 -4.08 4.00 -1.08
CA CYS A 242 -3.02 3.92 -0.09
C CYS A 242 -3.40 2.99 1.05
N ALA A 243 -2.55 2.01 1.37
CA ALA A 243 -2.68 1.24 2.60
C ALA A 243 -1.95 1.96 3.74
N LEU A 244 -2.68 2.30 4.81
CA LEU A 244 -2.12 3.00 5.98
C LEU A 244 -1.01 2.21 6.67
N HIS A 245 -1.07 0.89 6.59
CA HIS A 245 -0.19 -0.02 7.29
C HIS A 245 0.86 -0.71 6.39
N ASP A 246 1.18 -0.13 5.23
CA ASP A 246 2.29 -0.60 4.40
C ASP A 246 3.63 0.00 4.91
N PRO A 247 4.56 -0.80 5.44
CA PRO A 247 5.83 -0.29 5.95
C PRO A 247 6.77 0.23 4.85
N LYS A 248 6.57 -0.21 3.60
CA LYS A 248 7.38 0.19 2.43
C LYS A 248 6.88 1.49 1.78
N PHE A 249 5.72 1.99 2.19
CA PHE A 249 5.07 3.15 1.61
C PHE A 249 4.94 4.29 2.63
N ASP A 250 5.32 5.52 2.25
CA ASP A 250 5.16 6.70 3.10
C ASP A 250 3.79 7.34 2.90
N CYS A 251 2.78 6.77 3.57
CA CYS A 251 1.41 7.26 3.50
C CYS A 251 1.25 8.71 4.03
N ASP A 252 2.12 9.14 4.96
CA ASP A 252 2.10 10.51 5.49
C ASP A 252 2.39 11.56 4.40
N ARG A 253 3.17 11.19 3.37
CA ARG A 253 3.53 12.06 2.24
C ARG A 253 2.67 11.84 1.00
N ALA A 254 1.77 10.86 0.98
CA ALA A 254 0.95 10.56 -0.18
C ALA A 254 0.19 11.79 -0.69
N TYR A 255 -0.42 12.56 0.21
CA TYR A 255 -1.12 13.79 -0.15
C TYR A 255 -0.20 14.86 -0.77
N ASP A 256 1.08 14.89 -0.41
CA ASP A 256 2.02 15.87 -0.96
C ASP A 256 2.27 15.63 -2.45
N THR A 257 2.23 14.37 -2.90
CA THR A 257 2.26 14.01 -4.33
C THR A 257 0.90 14.26 -4.97
N TYR A 258 -0.19 13.84 -4.33
CA TYR A 258 -1.56 14.08 -4.80
C TYR A 258 -1.82 15.56 -5.08
N ALA A 259 -1.45 16.44 -4.17
CA ALA A 259 -1.64 17.89 -4.29
C ALA A 259 -0.80 18.53 -5.41
N ARG A 260 0.13 17.81 -6.00
CA ARG A 260 0.95 18.27 -7.14
C ARG A 260 0.41 17.85 -8.49
N ILE A 261 -0.63 17.00 -8.55
CA ILE A 261 -1.16 16.52 -9.83
C ILE A 261 -1.56 17.72 -10.70
N GLY A 262 -1.04 17.74 -11.93
CA GLY A 262 -1.25 18.86 -12.84
C GLY A 262 -2.66 18.95 -13.41
N ASN A 263 -3.40 17.82 -13.45
CA ASN A 263 -4.83 17.81 -13.75
C ASN A 263 -5.62 18.10 -12.47
N THR A 264 -6.65 18.94 -12.53
CA THR A 264 -7.49 19.29 -11.38
C THR A 264 -8.80 18.50 -11.33
N ASP A 265 -9.19 17.84 -12.44
CA ASP A 265 -10.51 17.24 -12.57
C ASP A 265 -10.48 15.72 -12.39
N GLY A 266 -11.41 15.21 -11.61
CA GLY A 266 -11.65 13.77 -11.47
C GLY A 266 -10.60 13.00 -10.68
N ASN A 267 -9.72 13.67 -9.94
CA ASN A 267 -8.75 13.03 -9.05
C ASN A 267 -9.39 12.62 -7.72
N ALA A 268 -8.93 11.51 -7.17
CA ALA A 268 -9.38 11.06 -5.86
C ALA A 268 -8.22 10.42 -5.05
N LEU A 269 -8.34 10.47 -3.72
CA LEU A 269 -7.40 9.87 -2.78
C LEU A 269 -8.18 9.06 -1.74
N ALA A 270 -7.79 7.80 -1.54
CA ALA A 270 -8.40 6.95 -0.52
C ALA A 270 -7.36 6.14 0.26
N TYR A 271 -7.61 5.97 1.58
CA TYR A 271 -6.80 5.15 2.47
C TYR A 271 -7.56 3.89 2.91
N SER A 272 -6.83 2.80 3.10
CA SER A 272 -7.33 1.56 3.72
C SER A 272 -6.59 1.31 5.04
N SER A 273 -7.34 1.03 6.10
CA SER A 273 -6.79 0.67 7.43
C SER A 273 -7.14 -0.76 7.84
N GLU A 274 -7.85 -1.51 7.01
CA GLU A 274 -8.47 -2.79 7.39
C GLU A 274 -7.57 -3.99 7.18
N SER A 275 -6.66 -3.89 6.23
CA SER A 275 -5.75 -4.97 5.88
C SER A 275 -4.32 -4.45 5.76
N GLY A 276 -3.37 -5.05 6.44
CA GLY A 276 -1.92 -4.76 6.44
C GLY A 276 -1.43 -3.79 5.36
N GLY A 277 -0.68 -4.27 4.38
CA GLY A 277 -0.22 -3.48 3.23
C GLY A 277 -1.17 -3.41 2.03
N CYS A 278 -2.44 -3.84 2.16
CA CYS A 278 -3.40 -3.98 1.06
C CYS A 278 -4.50 -2.94 1.09
N ILE A 279 -5.11 -2.69 -0.07
CA ILE A 279 -6.24 -1.75 -0.18
C ILE A 279 -7.58 -2.37 0.24
N GLY A 280 -7.67 -3.69 0.27
CA GLY A 280 -8.88 -4.43 0.66
C GLY A 280 -10.08 -4.25 -0.29
N PRO A 281 -11.23 -4.87 0.02
CA PRO A 281 -12.41 -4.86 -0.84
C PRO A 281 -12.97 -3.44 -1.11
N ARG A 282 -12.80 -2.53 -0.17
CA ARG A 282 -13.29 -1.15 -0.30
C ARG A 282 -12.47 -0.36 -1.34
N GLY A 283 -11.15 -0.50 -1.32
CA GLY A 283 -10.29 0.12 -2.33
C GLY A 283 -10.52 -0.46 -3.72
N LEU A 284 -10.85 -1.76 -3.82
CA LEU A 284 -11.26 -2.37 -5.08
C LEU A 284 -12.54 -1.75 -5.64
N THR A 285 -13.54 -1.47 -4.79
CA THR A 285 -14.78 -0.78 -5.20
C THR A 285 -14.47 0.61 -5.76
N ASP A 286 -13.61 1.38 -5.08
CA ASP A 286 -13.21 2.71 -5.54
C ASP A 286 -12.49 2.63 -6.90
N MET A 287 -11.58 1.66 -7.07
CA MET A 287 -10.87 1.41 -8.32
C MET A 287 -11.82 1.04 -9.46
N ASP A 288 -12.74 0.11 -9.22
CA ASP A 288 -13.70 -0.34 -10.23
C ASP A 288 -14.56 0.81 -10.75
N LEU A 289 -15.14 1.61 -9.85
CA LEU A 289 -15.96 2.77 -10.21
C LEU A 289 -15.14 3.81 -10.99
N PHE A 290 -13.89 4.04 -10.57
CA PHE A 290 -13.01 4.98 -11.22
C PHE A 290 -12.64 4.54 -12.66
N LEU A 291 -12.31 3.25 -12.84
CA LEU A 291 -12.00 2.68 -14.15
C LEU A 291 -13.24 2.64 -15.06
N GLU A 292 -14.42 2.32 -14.53
CA GLU A 292 -15.66 2.34 -15.30
C GLU A 292 -16.00 3.74 -15.82
N LYS A 293 -15.81 4.77 -15.01
CA LYS A 293 -16.01 6.17 -15.45
C LYS A 293 -15.05 6.51 -16.59
N ASN A 294 -13.76 6.27 -16.40
CA ASN A 294 -12.72 6.83 -17.27
C ASN A 294 -12.42 5.97 -18.51
N LEU A 295 -12.69 4.65 -18.45
CA LEU A 295 -12.40 3.75 -19.57
C LEU A 295 -13.64 3.26 -20.32
N LYS A 296 -14.82 3.21 -19.65
CA LYS A 296 -16.09 2.77 -20.24
C LYS A 296 -17.08 3.93 -20.44
N ASP A 297 -16.64 5.17 -20.20
CA ASP A 297 -17.44 6.40 -20.33
C ASP A 297 -18.78 6.36 -19.55
N ARG A 298 -18.80 5.63 -18.42
CA ARG A 298 -19.99 5.58 -17.57
C ARG A 298 -20.14 6.87 -16.77
N GLN A 299 -21.37 7.31 -16.60
CA GLN A 299 -21.71 8.48 -15.79
C GLN A 299 -21.64 8.14 -14.30
N ILE A 300 -20.42 8.15 -13.75
CA ILE A 300 -20.14 7.89 -12.34
C ILE A 300 -19.61 9.17 -11.72
N TYR A 301 -20.24 9.58 -10.63
CA TYR A 301 -19.76 10.70 -9.84
C TYR A 301 -18.53 10.28 -9.02
N ILE A 302 -17.44 11.03 -9.16
CA ILE A 302 -16.22 10.92 -8.34
C ILE A 302 -16.14 12.19 -7.50
N PRO A 303 -16.27 12.09 -6.16
CA PRO A 303 -16.25 13.25 -5.28
C PRO A 303 -14.84 13.83 -5.14
N GLU A 304 -14.80 15.12 -4.81
CA GLU A 304 -13.53 15.80 -4.50
C GLU A 304 -12.96 15.37 -3.16
N THR A 305 -11.64 15.49 -3.04
CA THR A 305 -10.90 15.21 -1.79
C THR A 305 -11.31 16.19 -0.70
N LEU A 306 -11.52 15.68 0.52
CA LEU A 306 -12.03 16.43 1.66
C LEU A 306 -11.04 17.48 2.16
N ASN A 307 -11.59 18.60 2.65
CA ASN A 307 -10.85 19.55 3.47
C ASN A 307 -11.02 19.23 4.95
N VAL A 308 -9.90 19.21 5.69
CA VAL A 308 -9.89 18.97 7.12
C VAL A 308 -9.02 20.01 7.83
N SER A 309 -9.52 20.50 8.96
CA SER A 309 -8.76 21.35 9.87
C SER A 309 -8.97 20.90 11.32
N ALA A 310 -8.00 21.18 12.18
CA ALA A 310 -8.10 20.85 13.59
C ALA A 310 -7.55 22.00 14.44
N LYS A 311 -8.23 22.31 15.53
CA LYS A 311 -7.87 23.36 16.51
C LYS A 311 -7.81 22.73 17.90
N GLU A 312 -6.76 23.04 18.65
CA GLU A 312 -6.67 22.63 20.05
C GLU A 312 -7.68 23.40 20.92
N THR A 313 -8.34 22.67 21.81
CA THR A 313 -9.29 23.18 22.80
C THR A 313 -8.82 22.80 24.21
N GLU A 314 -9.54 23.23 25.24
CA GLU A 314 -9.22 22.85 26.61
C GLU A 314 -9.33 21.35 26.89
N LYS A 315 -10.16 20.63 26.12
CA LYS A 315 -10.41 19.19 26.29
C LYS A 315 -9.71 18.29 25.27
N GLY A 316 -9.14 18.86 24.21
CA GLY A 316 -8.51 18.09 23.15
C GLY A 316 -8.46 18.83 21.81
N LEU A 317 -9.03 18.25 20.76
CA LEU A 317 -9.04 18.84 19.42
C LEU A 317 -10.46 18.93 18.88
N GLU A 318 -10.86 20.11 18.43
CA GLU A 318 -12.02 20.29 17.56
C GLU A 318 -11.59 20.10 16.10
N VAL A 319 -12.22 19.15 15.40
CA VAL A 319 -11.94 18.83 14.00
C VAL A 319 -13.12 19.29 13.15
N SER A 320 -12.83 20.10 12.13
CA SER A 320 -13.81 20.55 11.14
C SER A 320 -13.52 19.91 9.80
N VAL A 321 -14.56 19.36 9.15
CA VAL A 321 -14.49 18.63 7.88
C VAL A 321 -15.46 19.27 6.89
N GLU A 322 -14.99 19.45 5.65
CA GLU A 322 -15.80 19.87 4.52
C GLU A 322 -15.79 18.77 3.46
N CYS A 323 -16.98 18.25 3.13
CA CYS A 323 -17.24 17.23 2.12
C CYS A 323 -17.77 17.89 0.85
N ASP A 324 -17.52 17.26 -0.30
CA ASP A 324 -18.16 17.61 -1.54
C ASP A 324 -19.69 17.46 -1.44
N THR A 325 -20.44 18.41 -1.99
CA THR A 325 -21.91 18.49 -1.91
C THR A 325 -22.62 18.19 -3.21
N GLU A 326 -21.91 17.93 -4.29
CA GLU A 326 -22.52 17.58 -5.58
C GLU A 326 -23.09 16.15 -5.57
N GLY A 327 -22.49 15.25 -4.77
CA GLY A 327 -22.98 13.88 -4.60
C GLY A 327 -23.81 13.71 -3.34
N ILE A 328 -24.55 12.59 -3.28
CA ILE A 328 -25.33 12.21 -2.09
C ILE A 328 -24.39 11.52 -1.12
N LEU A 329 -24.11 12.17 -0.01
CA LEU A 329 -23.28 11.64 1.08
C LEU A 329 -24.06 10.55 1.84
N GLU A 330 -23.47 9.35 1.92
CA GLU A 330 -24.00 8.23 2.71
C GLU A 330 -23.48 8.28 4.15
N GLU A 331 -22.17 8.45 4.30
CA GLU A 331 -21.47 8.40 5.57
C GLU A 331 -20.22 9.29 5.55
N ALA A 332 -19.90 9.90 6.66
CA ALA A 332 -18.63 10.59 6.85
C ALA A 332 -18.05 10.35 8.24
N GLY A 333 -16.76 10.56 8.41
CA GLY A 333 -16.12 10.37 9.70
C GLY A 333 -14.68 10.85 9.78
N VAL A 334 -14.08 10.63 10.94
CA VAL A 334 -12.69 11.00 11.23
C VAL A 334 -11.96 9.80 11.83
N TYR A 335 -10.82 9.46 11.24
CA TYR A 335 -9.83 8.57 11.83
C TYR A 335 -8.78 9.37 12.57
N TYR A 336 -8.32 8.87 13.70
CA TYR A 336 -7.21 9.45 14.44
C TYR A 336 -6.30 8.36 15.03
N ALA A 337 -5.08 8.76 15.36
CA ALA A 337 -4.13 7.96 16.11
C ALA A 337 -3.32 8.85 17.05
N GLU A 338 -3.00 8.34 18.24
CA GLU A 338 -2.10 8.95 19.19
C GLU A 338 -0.74 8.26 19.08
N ALA A 339 0.31 9.01 18.81
CA ALA A 339 1.66 8.45 18.71
C ALA A 339 2.72 9.54 18.87
N ASP A 340 3.97 9.15 19.09
CA ASP A 340 5.10 10.05 18.91
C ASP A 340 5.17 10.51 17.45
N VAL A 341 5.60 11.76 17.22
CA VAL A 341 5.70 12.33 15.86
C VAL A 341 6.66 11.57 14.94
N LYS A 342 7.57 10.77 15.51
CA LYS A 342 8.51 9.92 14.78
C LYS A 342 7.89 8.61 14.29
N VAL A 343 6.74 8.19 14.83
CA VAL A 343 6.06 6.96 14.42
C VAL A 343 5.41 7.17 13.06
N LYS A 344 5.80 6.36 12.07
CA LYS A 344 5.24 6.40 10.72
C LYS A 344 3.79 5.92 10.70
N SER A 345 3.02 6.34 9.68
CA SER A 345 1.62 5.93 9.46
C SER A 345 1.44 4.41 9.56
N ALA A 346 2.35 3.64 8.98
CA ALA A 346 2.30 2.18 8.96
C ALA A 346 2.18 1.51 10.34
N TYR A 347 2.65 2.18 11.37
CA TYR A 347 2.70 1.64 12.74
C TYR A 347 1.80 2.38 13.73
N ARG A 348 0.95 3.31 13.28
CA ARG A 348 0.02 4.02 14.16
C ARG A 348 -1.24 3.21 14.42
N GLU A 349 -1.76 3.33 15.63
CA GLU A 349 -3.06 2.79 16.02
C GLU A 349 -4.19 3.68 15.46
N TRP A 350 -4.56 3.47 14.20
CA TRP A 350 -5.66 4.21 13.57
C TRP A 350 -7.02 3.76 14.09
N ARG A 351 -7.80 4.69 14.61
CA ARG A 351 -9.15 4.47 15.16
C ARG A 351 -10.16 5.36 14.43
N CYS A 352 -11.30 4.78 14.06
CA CYS A 352 -12.44 5.57 13.61
C CYS A 352 -13.18 6.10 14.84
N LEU A 353 -12.97 7.38 15.16
CA LEU A 353 -13.59 8.00 16.33
C LEU A 353 -15.02 8.42 16.06
N TYR A 354 -15.24 9.03 14.90
CA TYR A 354 -16.49 9.68 14.58
C TYR A 354 -17.02 9.14 13.27
N LYS A 355 -18.27 8.72 13.34
CA LYS A 355 -19.01 8.23 12.18
C LYS A 355 -20.39 8.86 12.20
N THR A 356 -20.75 9.56 11.16
CA THR A 356 -22.05 10.21 11.03
C THR A 356 -22.79 9.75 9.78
N ASP A 357 -24.12 9.68 9.89
CA ASP A 357 -25.00 9.49 8.73
C ASP A 357 -24.90 10.75 7.84
N GLY A 358 -24.63 10.57 6.55
CA GLY A 358 -24.49 11.67 5.60
C GLY A 358 -25.71 12.60 5.55
N ARG A 359 -26.90 12.08 5.83
CA ARG A 359 -28.13 12.87 5.89
C ARG A 359 -28.15 13.90 7.02
N THR A 360 -27.32 13.73 8.03
CA THR A 360 -27.19 14.68 9.15
C THR A 360 -26.16 15.76 8.89
N VAL A 361 -25.33 15.59 7.87
CA VAL A 361 -24.29 16.56 7.46
C VAL A 361 -24.93 17.69 6.66
N LYS A 362 -24.96 18.89 7.23
CA LYS A 362 -25.56 20.06 6.60
C LYS A 362 -24.55 20.81 5.74
N ASN A 363 -24.91 21.09 4.48
CA ASN A 363 -24.06 21.81 3.52
C ASN A 363 -22.64 21.22 3.42
N GLY A 364 -22.50 19.89 3.49
CA GLY A 364 -21.24 19.20 3.42
C GLY A 364 -20.30 19.39 4.62
N LYS A 365 -20.73 20.06 5.69
CA LYS A 365 -19.86 20.39 6.83
C LYS A 365 -20.29 19.69 8.11
N PHE A 366 -19.29 19.17 8.83
CA PHE A 366 -19.49 18.68 10.20
C PHE A 366 -18.26 18.95 11.06
N THR A 367 -18.47 18.92 12.37
CA THR A 367 -17.42 19.02 13.38
C THR A 367 -17.50 17.86 14.35
N CYS A 368 -16.36 17.43 14.86
CA CYS A 368 -16.30 16.49 15.97
C CYS A 368 -15.15 16.84 16.92
N GLU A 369 -15.22 16.32 18.15
CA GLU A 369 -14.18 16.49 19.16
C GLU A 369 -13.38 15.20 19.32
N ILE A 370 -12.06 15.31 19.37
CA ILE A 370 -11.14 14.24 19.75
C ILE A 370 -10.66 14.54 21.16
N GLU A 371 -10.94 13.64 22.08
CA GLU A 371 -10.37 13.66 23.44
C GLU A 371 -9.19 12.68 23.48
N PRO A 372 -7.95 13.13 23.27
CA PRO A 372 -6.79 12.25 23.26
C PRO A 372 -6.49 11.74 24.67
N TYR A 373 -5.73 10.66 24.74
CA TYR A 373 -5.14 10.22 25.99
C TYR A 373 -4.30 11.36 26.60
N ALA A 374 -4.47 11.61 27.89
CA ALA A 374 -3.84 12.75 28.55
C ALA A 374 -2.29 12.78 28.42
N GLY A 375 -1.65 11.62 28.31
CA GLY A 375 -0.20 11.48 28.10
C GLY A 375 0.23 11.50 26.62
N ALA A 376 -0.67 11.74 25.67
CA ALA A 376 -0.31 11.83 24.27
C ALA A 376 0.39 13.16 23.97
N THR A 377 1.47 13.12 23.19
CA THR A 377 2.24 14.31 22.77
C THR A 377 1.80 14.81 21.40
N ALA A 378 1.20 13.94 20.58
CA ALA A 378 0.67 14.31 19.27
C ALA A 378 -0.54 13.44 18.89
N VAL A 379 -1.41 14.01 18.07
CA VAL A 379 -2.53 13.34 17.41
C VAL A 379 -2.35 13.46 15.90
N PHE A 380 -2.53 12.34 15.21
CA PHE A 380 -2.62 12.27 13.77
C PHE A 380 -4.08 12.02 13.40
N LEU A 381 -4.54 12.62 12.32
CA LEU A 381 -5.94 12.47 11.90
C LEU A 381 -6.10 12.66 10.39
N PHE A 382 -7.16 12.06 9.84
CA PHE A 382 -7.71 12.34 8.53
C PHE A 382 -9.22 12.10 8.54
N ALA A 383 -9.93 12.79 7.63
CA ALA A 383 -11.36 12.59 7.44
C ALA A 383 -11.63 11.68 6.23
N TYR A 384 -12.80 11.04 6.25
CA TYR A 384 -13.31 10.27 5.11
C TYR A 384 -14.77 10.62 4.83
N ALA A 385 -15.19 10.42 3.59
CA ALA A 385 -16.58 10.45 3.18
C ALA A 385 -16.87 9.30 2.22
N LYS A 386 -18.03 8.67 2.39
CA LYS A 386 -18.57 7.64 1.50
C LYS A 386 -19.86 8.17 0.88
N TYR A 387 -19.96 8.04 -0.42
CA TYR A 387 -21.12 8.46 -1.20
C TYR A 387 -22.01 7.27 -1.56
N ILE A 388 -23.27 7.54 -1.91
CA ILE A 388 -24.28 6.50 -2.15
C ILE A 388 -23.92 5.52 -3.27
N ASN A 389 -23.06 5.93 -4.21
CA ASN A 389 -22.54 5.04 -5.24
C ASN A 389 -21.45 4.08 -4.74
N GLY A 390 -21.08 4.16 -3.46
CA GLY A 390 -20.05 3.36 -2.82
C GLY A 390 -18.66 3.98 -2.84
N PHE A 391 -18.42 5.04 -3.64
CA PHE A 391 -17.11 5.69 -3.75
C PHE A 391 -16.73 6.41 -2.47
N ARG A 392 -15.43 6.33 -2.12
CA ARG A 392 -14.88 6.99 -0.93
C ARG A 392 -13.74 7.90 -1.29
N VAL A 393 -13.67 9.00 -0.56
CA VAL A 393 -12.56 9.94 -0.60
C VAL A 393 -12.11 10.29 0.79
N MET A 394 -10.84 10.66 0.90
CA MET A 394 -10.19 11.00 2.16
C MET A 394 -9.55 12.39 2.09
N SER A 395 -9.27 12.95 3.26
CA SER A 395 -8.46 14.16 3.38
C SER A 395 -6.97 13.81 3.45
N LYS A 396 -6.12 14.83 3.49
CA LYS A 396 -4.72 14.67 3.89
C LYS A 396 -4.63 14.12 5.32
N ILE A 397 -3.58 13.33 5.59
CA ILE A 397 -3.16 13.03 6.95
C ILE A 397 -2.49 14.28 7.53
N MET A 398 -2.94 14.72 8.68
CA MET A 398 -2.36 15.84 9.40
C MET A 398 -1.93 15.44 10.81
N SER A 399 -0.98 16.18 11.38
CA SER A 399 -0.55 16.03 12.77
C SER A 399 -0.84 17.30 13.56
N ARG A 400 -1.18 17.12 14.83
CA ARG A 400 -1.24 18.19 15.84
C ARG A 400 -0.45 17.78 17.07
N ARG A 401 0.57 18.56 17.43
CA ARG A 401 1.23 18.43 18.73
C ARG A 401 0.32 19.02 19.80
N LEU A 402 0.23 18.35 20.92
CA LEU A 402 -0.55 18.79 22.06
C LEU A 402 0.30 19.66 22.99
N SER A 403 -0.25 20.78 23.45
CA SER A 403 0.50 21.78 24.23
C SER A 403 0.74 21.36 25.69
N LYS A 404 -0.09 20.46 26.22
CA LYS A 404 -0.09 20.11 27.66
C LYS A 404 -0.25 18.59 27.90
N PRO A 405 0.70 17.73 27.46
CA PRO A 405 0.63 16.31 27.75
C PRO A 405 0.91 16.08 29.27
N ASP A 406 0.10 15.23 29.90
CA ASP A 406 0.37 14.74 31.26
C ASP A 406 1.28 13.50 31.18
N LEU A 407 2.56 13.69 31.44
CA LEU A 407 3.56 12.62 31.42
C LEU A 407 3.32 11.53 32.50
N ASN A 408 2.50 11.81 33.53
CA ASN A 408 2.14 10.87 34.59
C ASN A 408 0.78 10.21 34.36
N ALA A 409 0.15 10.42 33.19
CA ALA A 409 -1.14 9.83 32.89
C ALA A 409 -1.09 8.30 32.95
N VAL A 410 -2.12 7.71 33.57
CA VAL A 410 -2.20 6.27 33.78
C VAL A 410 -2.38 5.52 32.44
N ARG A 411 -1.44 4.64 32.13
CA ARG A 411 -1.48 3.80 30.93
C ARG A 411 -2.35 2.57 31.11
N SER A 412 -3.03 2.14 30.07
CA SER A 412 -3.79 0.90 30.07
C SER A 412 -2.87 -0.32 29.91
N ARG A 413 -2.93 -1.24 30.86
CA ARG A 413 -2.28 -2.53 30.70
C ARG A 413 -3.05 -3.50 29.80
N LYS A 414 -4.33 -3.23 29.51
CA LYS A 414 -5.20 -4.09 28.69
C LYS A 414 -5.15 -3.64 27.25
N ILE A 415 -4.46 -4.39 26.39
CA ILE A 415 -4.32 -4.14 24.96
C ILE A 415 -5.58 -4.60 24.25
N PHE A 416 -6.07 -5.82 24.54
CA PHE A 416 -7.26 -6.40 23.92
C PHE A 416 -7.97 -7.37 24.88
N THR A 417 -9.31 -7.29 24.91
CA THR A 417 -10.15 -8.10 25.81
C THR A 417 -11.26 -8.88 25.08
N GLY A 418 -11.18 -9.03 23.76
CA GLY A 418 -12.15 -9.79 22.97
C GLY A 418 -13.44 -9.05 22.60
N LYS A 419 -13.50 -7.72 22.79
CA LYS A 419 -14.73 -6.94 22.55
C LYS A 419 -14.76 -6.18 21.22
N SER A 420 -13.65 -5.59 20.81
CA SER A 420 -13.55 -4.77 19.60
C SER A 420 -12.26 -5.09 18.85
N LEU A 421 -12.35 -5.18 17.53
CA LEU A 421 -11.21 -5.37 16.63
C LEU A 421 -10.61 -4.06 16.13
N ASP A 422 -10.97 -2.93 16.75
CA ASP A 422 -10.37 -1.66 16.40
C ASP A 422 -8.84 -1.77 16.46
N CYS A 423 -8.19 -1.34 15.39
CA CYS A 423 -6.72 -1.40 15.23
C CYS A 423 -6.12 -2.81 15.11
N PHE A 424 -6.92 -3.78 14.69
CA PHE A 424 -6.42 -5.07 14.21
C PHE A 424 -6.45 -5.11 12.69
N THR A 425 -5.39 -5.67 12.10
CA THR A 425 -5.28 -5.99 10.68
C THR A 425 -4.90 -7.45 10.50
N ILE A 426 -4.97 -7.96 9.29
CA ILE A 426 -4.40 -9.27 9.00
C ILE A 426 -2.87 -9.22 9.10
N ALA A 427 -2.28 -10.33 9.52
CA ALA A 427 -0.85 -10.57 9.40
C ALA A 427 -0.63 -11.35 8.11
N GLN A 428 0.03 -10.75 7.14
CA GLN A 428 0.30 -11.42 5.87
C GLN A 428 1.47 -12.40 6.03
N HIS A 429 1.26 -13.65 5.62
CA HIS A 429 2.30 -14.68 5.66
C HIS A 429 3.30 -14.61 4.51
N LYS A 430 2.89 -14.10 3.36
CA LYS A 430 3.74 -14.04 2.17
C LYS A 430 4.24 -12.63 1.97
N GLU A 431 5.49 -12.49 1.56
CA GLU A 431 5.96 -11.24 0.98
C GLU A 431 4.98 -10.89 -0.13
N TYR A 432 4.20 -9.87 0.09
CA TYR A 432 3.18 -9.24 -0.75
C TYR A 432 3.14 -9.78 -2.18
N ALA A 433 2.39 -10.87 -2.40
CA ALA A 433 2.02 -11.27 -3.73
C ALA A 433 1.06 -10.22 -4.31
N ILE A 434 1.06 -10.05 -5.62
CA ILE A 434 0.15 -9.09 -6.29
C ILE A 434 -1.30 -9.40 -5.91
N GLY A 435 -1.68 -10.69 -5.81
CA GLY A 435 -2.99 -11.15 -5.36
C GLY A 435 -3.40 -10.68 -3.97
N ASP A 436 -2.45 -10.30 -3.11
CA ASP A 436 -2.75 -9.80 -1.76
C ASP A 436 -3.46 -8.43 -1.79
N ILE A 437 -3.41 -7.70 -2.90
CA ILE A 437 -4.21 -6.47 -3.08
C ILE A 437 -5.69 -6.82 -3.16
N PHE A 438 -6.01 -7.98 -3.70
CA PHE A 438 -7.34 -8.48 -3.97
C PHE A 438 -7.83 -9.45 -2.88
N LEU A 439 -7.55 -9.11 -1.60
CA LEU A 439 -7.94 -9.95 -0.48
C LEU A 439 -9.44 -10.20 -0.46
N GLU A 440 -9.79 -11.47 -0.35
CA GLU A 440 -11.16 -11.89 -0.09
C GLU A 440 -11.63 -11.42 1.30
N ARG A 441 -12.95 -11.30 1.48
CA ARG A 441 -13.57 -10.88 2.76
C ARG A 441 -13.14 -11.73 3.96
N GLU A 442 -12.78 -12.97 3.72
CA GLU A 442 -12.40 -13.96 4.74
C GLU A 442 -11.06 -13.66 5.40
N ALA A 443 -10.18 -12.93 4.74
CA ALA A 443 -8.89 -12.50 5.30
C ALA A 443 -8.99 -11.31 6.28
N VAL A 444 -10.15 -10.69 6.39
CA VAL A 444 -10.37 -9.58 7.33
C VAL A 444 -10.46 -10.11 8.76
N PRO A 445 -9.80 -9.47 9.75
CA PRO A 445 -9.91 -9.87 11.15
C PRO A 445 -11.36 -9.88 11.63
N LYS A 446 -11.73 -10.92 12.35
CA LYS A 446 -13.07 -11.09 12.94
C LYS A 446 -13.00 -11.55 14.38
N ILE A 447 -14.06 -11.31 15.14
CA ILE A 447 -14.23 -11.91 16.46
C ILE A 447 -14.72 -13.35 16.27
N TYR A 448 -13.90 -14.27 16.73
CA TYR A 448 -14.27 -15.69 16.83
C TYR A 448 -14.60 -16.04 18.29
N ARG A 449 -15.72 -16.71 18.51
CA ARG A 449 -16.13 -17.16 19.84
C ARG A 449 -15.66 -18.59 20.06
N GLY A 450 -14.66 -18.73 20.92
CA GLY A 450 -14.11 -20.02 21.31
C GLY A 450 -14.82 -20.64 22.51
N TYR A 451 -14.14 -21.54 23.17
CA TYR A 451 -14.62 -22.21 24.37
C TYR A 451 -15.12 -21.22 25.44
N GLY A 452 -16.31 -21.50 26.01
CA GLY A 452 -16.93 -20.65 27.02
C GLY A 452 -17.49 -19.34 26.48
N ASP A 453 -17.78 -19.26 25.17
CA ASP A 453 -18.31 -18.07 24.48
C ASP A 453 -17.41 -16.82 24.63
N ILE A 454 -16.12 -17.03 24.86
CA ILE A 454 -15.13 -15.96 24.98
C ILE A 454 -14.71 -15.52 23.59
N GLY A 455 -14.83 -14.22 23.29
CA GLY A 455 -14.41 -13.63 22.03
C GLY A 455 -12.88 -13.49 21.93
N GLY A 456 -12.35 -13.80 20.75
CA GLY A 456 -10.94 -13.59 20.41
C GLY A 456 -10.76 -13.07 18.98
N ALA A 457 -9.65 -12.42 18.72
CA ALA A 457 -9.30 -11.97 17.39
C ALA A 457 -8.79 -13.13 16.54
N TYR A 458 -9.30 -13.24 15.33
CA TYR A 458 -8.99 -14.29 14.36
C TYR A 458 -8.90 -13.73 12.93
N SER A 459 -8.00 -14.30 12.13
CA SER A 459 -7.97 -14.16 10.67
C SER A 459 -7.18 -15.34 10.08
N LEU A 460 -7.48 -15.76 8.85
CA LEU A 460 -6.75 -16.82 8.14
C LEU A 460 -5.25 -16.51 7.99
N GLY A 461 -4.89 -15.27 7.68
CA GLY A 461 -3.50 -14.83 7.57
C GLY A 461 -2.85 -14.44 8.90
N GLY A 462 -3.45 -14.84 10.05
CA GLY A 462 -3.04 -14.35 11.35
C GLY A 462 -3.52 -12.92 11.60
N ILE A 463 -3.17 -12.36 12.75
CA ILE A 463 -3.61 -11.04 13.17
C ILE A 463 -2.43 -10.15 13.57
N ARG A 464 -2.60 -8.84 13.34
CA ARG A 464 -1.65 -7.81 13.74
C ARG A 464 -2.38 -6.69 14.48
N THR A 465 -1.78 -6.13 15.51
CA THR A 465 -2.30 -4.93 16.17
C THR A 465 -1.19 -3.90 16.39
N TYR A 466 -1.52 -2.65 16.17
CA TYR A 466 -0.63 -1.49 16.36
C TYR A 466 -0.86 -0.78 17.69
N LYS A 467 -1.69 -1.34 18.58
CA LYS A 467 -2.03 -0.70 19.86
C LYS A 467 -0.82 -0.38 20.73
N ILE A 468 0.23 -1.19 20.66
CA ILE A 468 1.44 -0.99 21.46
C ILE A 468 2.27 0.23 21.01
N SER A 469 2.01 0.81 19.82
CA SER A 469 2.61 2.07 19.39
C SER A 469 1.95 3.30 20.01
N SER A 470 0.76 3.16 20.55
CA SER A 470 0.02 4.23 21.20
C SER A 470 0.55 4.49 22.62
N PRO A 471 0.79 5.75 23.02
CA PRO A 471 1.24 6.08 24.37
C PRO A 471 0.29 5.56 25.46
N ARG A 472 -0.97 5.33 25.13
CA ARG A 472 -1.99 4.76 26.02
C ARG A 472 -1.66 3.33 26.47
N TYR A 473 -1.00 2.52 25.62
CA TYR A 473 -0.74 1.09 25.85
C TYR A 473 0.75 0.76 25.95
N LEU A 474 1.61 1.75 26.10
CA LEU A 474 3.04 1.49 26.29
C LEU A 474 3.26 0.58 27.52
N PRO A 475 4.14 -0.42 27.40
CA PRO A 475 4.42 -1.36 28.48
C PRO A 475 5.05 -0.67 29.69
N PRO A 476 4.81 -1.16 30.90
CA PRO A 476 5.62 -0.78 32.06
C PRO A 476 7.06 -1.33 31.91
N GLU A 477 7.95 -0.82 32.75
CA GLU A 477 9.31 -1.37 32.84
C GLU A 477 9.26 -2.86 33.23
N ASN A 478 10.09 -3.69 32.58
CA ASN A 478 10.14 -5.14 32.79
C ASN A 478 8.80 -5.87 32.54
N ALA A 479 7.95 -5.33 31.69
CA ALA A 479 6.66 -5.94 31.34
C ALA A 479 6.80 -7.38 30.84
N LEU A 480 5.81 -8.20 31.19
CA LEU A 480 5.58 -9.49 30.53
C LEU A 480 4.37 -9.38 29.62
N LEU A 481 4.45 -9.93 28.41
CA LEU A 481 3.32 -10.04 27.49
C LEU A 481 2.47 -11.26 27.88
N GLN A 482 1.24 -11.04 28.33
CA GLN A 482 0.28 -12.12 28.53
C GLN A 482 -0.78 -12.09 27.40
N PHE A 483 -1.17 -13.26 26.93
CA PHE A 483 -2.35 -13.46 26.12
C PHE A 483 -2.96 -14.85 26.34
N ASN A 484 -4.21 -15.03 25.92
CA ASN A 484 -4.83 -16.34 25.85
C ASN A 484 -4.97 -16.73 24.38
N VAL A 485 -4.64 -17.98 24.06
CA VAL A 485 -4.79 -18.56 22.73
C VAL A 485 -5.77 -19.72 22.78
N TYR A 486 -6.66 -19.77 21.79
CA TYR A 486 -7.55 -20.87 21.50
C TYR A 486 -7.08 -21.56 20.22
N SER A 487 -6.98 -22.87 20.23
CA SER A 487 -6.66 -23.66 19.04
C SER A 487 -7.39 -25.01 19.10
N PRO A 488 -8.16 -25.37 18.06
CA PRO A 488 -8.77 -26.72 17.96
C PRO A 488 -7.70 -27.81 17.85
N GLU A 489 -6.64 -27.54 17.09
CA GLU A 489 -5.57 -28.46 16.76
C GLU A 489 -4.24 -28.09 17.45
N THR A 490 -3.35 -29.09 17.54
CA THR A 490 -1.99 -28.85 18.00
C THR A 490 -1.19 -28.16 16.89
N GLN A 491 -0.59 -27.03 17.23
CA GLN A 491 0.21 -26.21 16.31
C GLN A 491 1.23 -25.36 17.05
N GLU A 492 2.09 -24.72 16.31
CA GLU A 492 3.00 -23.70 16.81
C GLU A 492 2.55 -22.33 16.33
N ILE A 493 2.44 -21.38 17.25
CA ILE A 493 2.10 -19.99 16.97
C ILE A 493 3.36 -19.16 17.01
N LYS A 494 3.63 -18.45 15.93
CA LYS A 494 4.69 -17.45 15.87
C LYS A 494 4.13 -16.12 16.37
N VAL A 495 4.65 -15.64 17.49
CA VAL A 495 4.34 -14.32 18.05
C VAL A 495 5.50 -13.41 17.73
N SER A 496 5.23 -12.25 17.15
CA SER A 496 6.28 -11.30 16.76
C SER A 496 6.01 -9.90 17.31
N VAL A 497 7.10 -9.20 17.62
CA VAL A 497 7.14 -7.77 17.89
C VAL A 497 7.84 -7.11 16.73
N GLU A 498 7.17 -6.19 16.03
CA GLU A 498 7.78 -5.39 14.98
C GLU A 498 8.28 -4.07 15.57
N VAL A 499 9.54 -3.76 15.28
CA VAL A 499 10.22 -2.55 15.73
C VAL A 499 10.54 -1.72 14.50
N ALA A 500 9.90 -0.56 14.37
CA ALA A 500 10.13 0.40 13.31
C ALA A 500 11.04 1.51 13.83
N ASN A 501 12.33 1.33 13.76
CA ASN A 501 13.27 2.38 14.13
C ASN A 501 13.66 3.20 12.90
N VAL A 502 13.62 4.54 13.03
CA VAL A 502 14.01 5.48 11.97
C VAL A 502 15.50 5.33 11.59
N GLU A 503 16.33 4.90 12.52
CA GLU A 503 17.78 4.76 12.33
C GLU A 503 18.21 3.37 11.86
N HIS A 504 17.36 2.35 12.05
CA HIS A 504 17.64 0.96 11.66
C HIS A 504 16.54 0.44 10.74
N LYS A 505 16.87 -0.53 9.90
CA LYS A 505 15.88 -1.25 9.09
C LYS A 505 14.80 -1.82 10.00
N ASP A 506 13.55 -1.84 9.52
CA ASP A 506 12.44 -2.49 10.22
C ASP A 506 12.87 -3.88 10.67
N GLN A 507 12.82 -4.11 11.98
CA GLN A 507 13.24 -5.37 12.57
C GLN A 507 12.04 -6.10 13.15
N ARG A 508 12.02 -7.39 12.99
CA ARG A 508 11.00 -8.28 13.52
C ARG A 508 11.63 -9.27 14.48
N TYR A 509 11.19 -9.23 15.73
CA TYR A 509 11.61 -10.17 16.78
C TYR A 509 10.51 -11.20 16.99
N SER A 510 10.80 -12.48 16.96
CA SER A 510 9.82 -13.56 16.99
C SER A 510 10.08 -14.56 18.10
N CYS A 511 9.01 -15.08 18.67
CA CYS A 511 8.99 -16.18 19.62
C CYS A 511 8.02 -17.24 19.13
N PHE A 512 8.41 -18.52 19.20
CA PHE A 512 7.59 -19.65 18.79
C PHE A 512 6.97 -20.32 20.01
N VAL A 513 5.64 -20.42 20.02
CA VAL A 513 4.85 -20.91 21.14
C VAL A 513 4.12 -22.18 20.76
N PRO A 514 4.50 -23.36 21.30
CA PRO A 514 3.75 -24.59 21.07
C PRO A 514 2.40 -24.56 21.79
N VAL A 515 1.34 -24.78 21.05
CA VAL A 515 -0.03 -24.80 21.56
C VAL A 515 -0.63 -26.18 21.32
N LYS A 516 -0.88 -26.90 22.42
CA LYS A 516 -1.57 -28.20 22.34
C LYS A 516 -3.06 -27.99 22.01
N GLY A 517 -3.55 -28.64 20.98
CA GLY A 517 -4.95 -28.63 20.60
C GLY A 517 -5.91 -29.07 21.72
N GLY A 518 -7.18 -29.02 21.46
CA GLY A 518 -8.22 -29.45 22.40
C GLY A 518 -9.27 -28.37 22.66
N GLY A 519 -9.28 -27.29 21.85
CA GLY A 519 -10.37 -26.32 21.82
C GLY A 519 -10.60 -25.55 23.12
N LYS A 520 -9.59 -25.37 23.96
CA LYS A 520 -9.68 -24.62 25.22
C LYS A 520 -8.71 -23.46 25.20
N TRP A 521 -9.09 -22.34 25.79
CA TRP A 521 -8.21 -21.20 26.00
C TRP A 521 -7.00 -21.56 26.88
N LYS A 522 -5.81 -21.21 26.42
CA LYS A 522 -4.55 -21.41 27.14
C LYS A 522 -3.90 -20.06 27.38
N ARG A 523 -3.46 -19.86 28.61
CA ARG A 523 -2.73 -18.66 29.02
C ARG A 523 -1.26 -18.82 28.66
N ILE A 524 -0.71 -17.86 27.96
CA ILE A 524 0.71 -17.74 27.58
C ILE A 524 1.27 -16.46 28.23
N ILE A 525 2.50 -16.55 28.72
CA ILE A 525 3.24 -15.40 29.28
C ILE A 525 4.64 -15.45 28.70
N LEU A 526 5.08 -14.32 28.08
CA LEU A 526 6.37 -14.19 27.41
C LEU A 526 7.14 -12.99 27.96
N LYS A 527 8.47 -13.11 28.03
CA LYS A 527 9.41 -12.01 28.31
C LYS A 527 9.90 -11.40 27.01
N ALA A 528 10.36 -10.14 27.02
CA ALA A 528 10.98 -9.54 25.85
C ALA A 528 12.16 -10.40 25.33
N ALA A 529 12.99 -10.92 26.21
CA ALA A 529 14.13 -11.76 25.86
C ALA A 529 13.79 -13.12 25.19
N ASP A 530 12.52 -13.54 25.23
CA ASP A 530 12.05 -14.76 24.52
C ASP A 530 11.93 -14.50 23.01
N PHE A 531 11.84 -13.23 22.59
CA PHE A 531 11.73 -12.82 21.20
C PHE A 531 13.13 -12.60 20.61
N LYS A 532 13.40 -13.23 19.48
CA LYS A 532 14.69 -13.12 18.78
C LYS A 532 14.50 -12.59 17.37
N GLY A 533 15.38 -11.72 16.94
CA GLY A 533 15.29 -11.08 15.63
C GLY A 533 16.59 -10.51 15.13
N GLY A 534 16.51 -9.80 13.97
CA GLY A 534 17.67 -9.28 13.29
C GLY A 534 18.51 -10.36 12.62
N GLU A 535 19.60 -9.95 11.97
CA GLU A 535 20.50 -10.83 11.22
C GLU A 535 21.20 -11.87 12.10
N TYR A 536 21.41 -11.54 13.37
CA TYR A 536 22.19 -12.38 14.31
C TYR A 536 21.34 -13.04 15.41
N GLY A 537 20.01 -12.92 15.37
CA GLY A 537 19.11 -13.54 16.35
C GLY A 537 19.21 -12.95 17.76
N PHE A 538 19.54 -11.68 17.90
CA PHE A 538 19.58 -11.01 19.20
C PHE A 538 18.21 -10.95 19.87
N PRO A 539 18.14 -11.05 21.21
CA PRO A 539 16.89 -10.89 21.92
C PRO A 539 16.39 -9.44 21.88
N LEU A 540 15.05 -9.27 21.92
CA LEU A 540 14.43 -7.98 22.17
C LEU A 540 14.78 -7.52 23.60
N GLU A 541 15.30 -6.30 23.76
CA GLU A 541 15.70 -5.79 25.07
C GLU A 541 14.49 -5.50 25.95
N ASN A 542 13.51 -4.79 25.37
CA ASN A 542 12.26 -4.48 26.07
C ASN A 542 11.09 -4.26 25.08
N PHE A 543 9.86 -4.42 25.56
CA PHE A 543 8.68 -4.25 24.71
C PHE A 543 8.37 -2.80 24.35
N SER A 544 8.98 -1.82 25.01
CA SER A 544 8.75 -0.40 24.71
C SER A 544 9.32 0.03 23.36
N GLU A 545 10.18 -0.77 22.75
CA GLU A 545 10.68 -0.58 21.40
C GLU A 545 9.66 -1.01 20.32
N GLY A 546 8.68 -1.83 20.71
CA GLY A 546 7.72 -2.43 19.77
C GLY A 546 6.69 -1.43 19.25
N ASN A 547 6.35 -1.57 17.97
CA ASN A 547 5.31 -0.81 17.29
C ASN A 547 4.09 -1.64 16.91
N ALA A 548 4.26 -2.95 16.70
CA ALA A 548 3.16 -3.87 16.44
C ALA A 548 3.38 -5.23 17.09
N LEU A 549 2.28 -5.87 17.48
CA LEU A 549 2.23 -7.29 17.86
C LEU A 549 1.59 -8.08 16.73
N VAL A 550 2.20 -9.21 16.37
CA VAL A 550 1.75 -10.07 15.29
C VAL A 550 1.63 -11.51 15.79
N PHE A 551 0.55 -12.19 15.43
CA PHE A 551 0.29 -13.58 15.77
C PHE A 551 -0.01 -14.33 14.48
N GLU A 552 0.78 -15.35 14.16
CA GLU A 552 0.73 -16.12 12.92
C GLU A 552 0.90 -17.62 13.22
N CYS A 553 0.42 -18.49 12.33
CA CYS A 553 0.84 -19.88 12.34
C CYS A 553 2.33 -19.97 11.97
N ALA A 554 3.10 -20.83 12.64
CA ALA A 554 4.52 -21.02 12.33
C ALA A 554 4.75 -21.89 11.08
N GLY A 555 3.74 -22.63 10.63
CA GLY A 555 3.77 -23.54 9.48
C GLY A 555 2.52 -23.38 8.61
N GLU A 556 1.87 -24.51 8.30
CA GLU A 556 0.59 -24.49 7.56
C GLU A 556 -0.47 -23.68 8.28
N GLU A 557 -1.33 -23.01 7.52
CA GLU A 557 -2.43 -22.22 8.06
C GLU A 557 -3.43 -23.12 8.81
N LYS A 558 -3.56 -22.86 10.10
CA LYS A 558 -4.51 -23.54 10.98
C LYS A 558 -5.28 -22.53 11.80
N GLU A 559 -6.48 -22.89 12.18
CA GLU A 559 -7.33 -22.02 12.97
C GLU A 559 -6.75 -21.77 14.37
N PHE A 560 -6.62 -20.53 14.76
CA PHE A 560 -6.39 -20.11 16.14
C PHE A 560 -7.03 -18.74 16.39
N SER A 561 -7.24 -18.42 17.66
CA SER A 561 -7.77 -17.12 18.07
C SER A 561 -7.05 -16.64 19.32
N VAL A 562 -6.89 -15.32 19.45
CA VAL A 562 -6.15 -14.69 20.55
C VAL A 562 -7.04 -13.71 21.30
N THR A 563 -6.99 -13.73 22.63
CA THR A 563 -7.71 -12.79 23.49
C THR A 563 -6.91 -12.43 24.75
N ASN A 564 -7.41 -11.51 25.57
CA ASN A 564 -6.79 -11.07 26.82
C ASN A 564 -5.29 -10.74 26.67
N ILE A 565 -4.99 -9.95 25.63
CA ILE A 565 -3.63 -9.42 25.41
C ILE A 565 -3.42 -8.28 26.40
N LEU A 566 -2.43 -8.43 27.29
CA LEU A 566 -2.17 -7.43 28.32
C LEU A 566 -0.71 -7.46 28.80
N TRP A 567 -0.29 -6.37 29.42
CA TRP A 567 0.98 -6.26 30.14
C TRP A 567 0.79 -6.66 31.61
N LEU A 568 1.68 -7.55 32.10
CA LEU A 568 1.81 -7.88 33.51
C LEU A 568 2.94 -7.08 34.15
#